data_edb551500814f39a4459f6e2ec5fa181
#
_entry.id   edb551500814f39a4459f6e2ec5fa181
#
_cell.length_a   1.000
_cell.length_b   1.000
_cell.length_c   1.000
_cell.angle_alpha   90.00
_cell.angle_beta   90.00
_cell.angle_gamma   90.00
#
_symmetry.space_group_name_H-M   'P 1'
#
loop_
_entity.id
_entity.type
_entity.pdbx_description
1 polymer ?
#
loop_
_entity_poly.entity_id
_entity_poly.type
_entity_poly.pdbx_seq_one_letter_code
_entity_poly.pdbx_strand_id
1 'polypeptide(L)'
;MSGSSSGVEPRRFHPIPAVLALAQAGWIWWLSSKTLAGPGGPWWSFYGNSFHFVLFGLLAILLAETLRTRGGWSTGTLVLLLVLTVAYGITDEVHQLWTPGRSADAKDVCVDFLGAVGALALWWGVRGPGRLKVALARAFAVGLVMLAFNAFRAWASTR
;
A
#
# COMPACT_ATOMS: atom_id res chain seq x y z
N MET A 1 -26.47 -38.27 7.53
CA MET A 1 -25.45 -37.38 8.09
C MET A 1 -24.53 -36.98 6.92
N SER A 2 -24.82 -35.88 6.25
CA SER A 2 -23.99 -35.37 5.15
C SER A 2 -23.01 -34.37 5.77
N GLY A 3 -21.75 -34.78 5.89
CA GLY A 3 -20.67 -33.91 6.29
C GLY A 3 -20.43 -32.84 5.22
N SER A 4 -20.81 -31.59 5.50
CA SER A 4 -20.37 -30.46 4.70
C SER A 4 -18.88 -30.27 4.96
N SER A 5 -18.04 -30.79 4.07
CA SER A 5 -16.65 -30.41 4.01
C SER A 5 -16.63 -28.90 3.69
N SER A 6 -16.26 -28.07 4.65
CA SER A 6 -15.90 -26.68 4.45
C SER A 6 -14.61 -26.63 3.61
N GLY A 7 -14.74 -26.93 2.32
CA GLY A 7 -13.64 -26.89 1.38
C GLY A 7 -13.17 -25.45 1.23
N VAL A 8 -12.06 -25.13 1.88
CA VAL A 8 -11.31 -23.90 1.57
C VAL A 8 -10.88 -24.02 0.13
N GLU A 9 -11.49 -23.25 -0.77
CA GLU A 9 -11.09 -23.24 -2.18
C GLU A 9 -9.61 -22.89 -2.29
N PRO A 10 -8.83 -23.64 -3.09
CA PRO A 10 -7.41 -23.38 -3.24
C PRO A 10 -7.17 -21.98 -3.81
N ARG A 11 -6.22 -21.27 -3.26
CA ARG A 11 -5.76 -19.98 -3.77
C ARG A 11 -5.26 -20.20 -5.20
N ARG A 12 -5.81 -19.44 -6.16
CA ARG A 12 -5.32 -19.48 -7.53
C ARG A 12 -4.27 -18.39 -7.69
N PHE A 13 -3.08 -18.78 -8.11
CA PHE A 13 -2.04 -17.86 -8.49
C PHE A 13 -2.33 -17.26 -9.86
N HIS A 14 -2.34 -15.94 -9.95
CA HIS A 14 -2.55 -15.22 -11.20
C HIS A 14 -1.22 -14.61 -11.67
N PRO A 15 -0.61 -15.12 -12.75
CA PRO A 15 0.74 -14.73 -13.16
C PRO A 15 0.84 -13.28 -13.65
N ILE A 16 -0.18 -12.77 -14.35
CA ILE A 16 -0.14 -11.39 -14.88
C ILE A 16 -0.08 -10.35 -13.75
N PRO A 17 -0.99 -10.35 -12.73
CA PRO A 17 -0.86 -9.46 -11.60
C PRO A 17 0.45 -9.65 -10.81
N ALA A 18 0.97 -10.88 -10.74
CA ALA A 18 2.25 -11.13 -10.09
C ALA A 18 3.42 -10.42 -10.79
N VAL A 19 3.48 -10.51 -12.12
CA VAL A 19 4.50 -9.80 -12.92
C VAL A 19 4.36 -8.29 -12.75
N LEU A 20 3.13 -7.77 -12.76
CA LEU A 20 2.88 -6.34 -12.54
C LEU A 20 3.25 -5.90 -11.13
N ALA A 21 3.02 -6.74 -10.10
CA ALA A 21 3.44 -6.46 -8.73
C ALA A 21 4.97 -6.38 -8.60
N LEU A 22 5.70 -7.30 -9.26
CA LEU A 22 7.16 -7.26 -9.31
C LEU A 22 7.67 -6.03 -10.06
N ALA A 23 7.06 -5.67 -11.18
CA ALA A 23 7.40 -4.46 -11.92
C ALA A 23 7.15 -3.19 -11.09
N GLN A 24 6.03 -3.13 -10.36
CA GLN A 24 5.69 -2.04 -9.45
C GLN A 24 6.69 -1.95 -8.29
N ALA A 25 7.07 -3.07 -7.69
CA ALA A 25 8.08 -3.11 -6.65
C ALA A 25 9.44 -2.61 -7.19
N GLY A 26 9.87 -3.10 -8.37
CA GLY A 26 11.07 -2.61 -9.04
C GLY A 26 11.02 -1.12 -9.35
N TRP A 27 9.85 -0.60 -9.71
CA TRP A 27 9.64 0.83 -9.95
C TRP A 27 9.78 1.66 -8.66
N ILE A 28 9.19 1.22 -7.56
CA ILE A 28 9.35 1.85 -6.24
C ILE A 28 10.84 1.88 -5.86
N TRP A 29 11.52 0.73 -5.94
CA TRP A 29 12.96 0.63 -5.67
C TRP A 29 13.81 1.59 -6.50
N TRP A 30 13.50 1.68 -7.80
CA TRP A 30 14.20 2.60 -8.69
C TRP A 30 13.96 4.07 -8.31
N LEU A 31 12.72 4.45 -7.96
CA LEU A 31 12.39 5.80 -7.50
C LEU A 31 13.13 6.13 -6.19
N SER A 32 13.16 5.19 -5.25
CA SER A 32 13.85 5.33 -3.95
C SER A 32 15.36 5.45 -4.10
N SER A 33 15.92 4.91 -5.18
CA SER A 33 17.35 5.06 -5.54
C SER A 33 17.69 6.44 -6.10
N LYS A 34 16.69 7.31 -6.35
CA LYS A 34 16.93 8.64 -6.91
C LYS A 34 16.94 9.70 -5.82
N THR A 35 17.99 10.52 -5.84
CA THR A 35 18.01 11.79 -5.14
C THR A 35 17.18 12.77 -5.94
N LEU A 36 15.89 12.90 -5.63
CA LEU A 36 15.05 13.89 -6.29
C LEU A 36 15.46 15.28 -5.77
N ALA A 37 16.31 15.95 -6.51
CA ALA A 37 16.62 17.35 -6.27
C ALA A 37 15.34 18.17 -6.49
N GLY A 38 14.69 18.50 -5.38
CA GLY A 38 13.50 19.36 -5.38
C GLY A 38 13.81 20.69 -4.69
N PRO A 39 12.88 21.65 -4.75
CA PRO A 39 13.05 22.95 -4.09
C PRO A 39 13.19 22.85 -2.57
N GLY A 40 13.10 21.64 -1.99
CA GLY A 40 13.15 21.41 -0.56
C GLY A 40 11.92 21.94 0.18
N GLY A 41 11.95 21.79 1.50
CA GLY A 41 10.92 22.32 2.39
C GLY A 41 9.73 21.37 2.60
N PRO A 42 8.83 21.75 3.54
CA PRO A 42 7.78 20.86 4.05
C PRO A 42 6.78 20.44 2.97
N TRP A 43 6.48 21.27 2.02
CA TRP A 43 5.57 20.94 0.91
C TRP A 43 6.16 19.90 -0.05
N TRP A 44 7.47 19.94 -0.28
CA TRP A 44 8.14 18.93 -1.10
C TRP A 44 8.08 17.55 -0.43
N SER A 45 8.34 17.50 0.88
CA SER A 45 8.17 16.28 1.65
C SER A 45 6.73 15.79 1.67
N PHE A 46 5.74 16.70 1.76
CA PHE A 46 4.33 16.34 1.68
C PHE A 46 3.97 15.65 0.36
N TYR A 47 4.43 16.17 -0.77
CA TYR A 47 4.17 15.55 -2.08
C TYR A 47 4.87 14.19 -2.21
N GLY A 48 6.14 14.09 -1.81
CA GLY A 48 6.88 12.83 -1.82
C GLY A 48 6.15 11.73 -1.05
N ASN A 49 5.75 12.02 0.18
CA ASN A 49 5.05 11.09 1.04
C ASN A 49 3.65 10.71 0.49
N SER A 50 2.95 11.67 -0.12
CA SER A 50 1.66 11.38 -0.76
C SER A 50 1.81 10.44 -1.96
N PHE A 51 2.95 10.48 -2.63
CA PHE A 51 3.27 9.56 -3.71
C PHE A 51 3.46 8.13 -3.21
N HIS A 52 4.13 7.94 -2.08
CA HIS A 52 4.27 6.63 -1.41
C HIS A 52 2.91 5.99 -1.15
N PHE A 53 1.95 6.75 -0.61
CA PHE A 53 0.58 6.26 -0.39
C PHE A 53 -0.04 5.63 -1.65
N VAL A 54 0.11 6.27 -2.81
CA VAL A 54 -0.45 5.77 -4.07
C VAL A 54 0.33 4.56 -4.57
N LEU A 55 1.66 4.60 -4.53
CA LEU A 55 2.51 3.52 -5.04
C LEU A 55 2.32 2.23 -4.24
N PHE A 56 2.29 2.31 -2.91
CA PHE A 56 2.08 1.15 -2.04
C PHE A 56 0.62 0.67 -2.05
N GLY A 57 -0.33 1.58 -2.23
CA GLY A 57 -1.73 1.21 -2.48
C GLY A 57 -1.88 0.38 -3.75
N LEU A 58 -1.25 0.79 -4.86
CA LEU A 58 -1.25 0.03 -6.10
C LEU A 58 -0.56 -1.34 -5.94
N LEU A 59 0.59 -1.38 -5.27
CA LEU A 59 1.29 -2.63 -4.97
C LEU A 59 0.39 -3.61 -4.21
N ALA A 60 -0.31 -3.12 -3.18
CA ALA A 60 -1.24 -3.95 -2.40
C ALA A 60 -2.38 -4.52 -3.24
N ILE A 61 -2.95 -3.73 -4.18
CA ILE A 61 -3.97 -4.22 -5.14
C ILE A 61 -3.40 -5.32 -6.05
N LEU A 62 -2.21 -5.12 -6.60
CA LEU A 62 -1.59 -6.10 -7.49
C LEU A 62 -1.26 -7.41 -6.77
N LEU A 63 -0.78 -7.34 -5.53
CA LEU A 63 -0.58 -8.51 -4.67
C LEU A 63 -1.91 -9.20 -4.36
N ALA A 64 -2.97 -8.44 -4.09
CA ALA A 64 -4.30 -8.97 -3.84
C ALA A 64 -4.86 -9.73 -5.06
N GLU A 65 -4.66 -9.19 -6.27
CA GLU A 65 -5.08 -9.86 -7.50
C GLU A 65 -4.24 -11.11 -7.79
N THR A 66 -2.98 -11.12 -7.41
CA THR A 66 -2.09 -12.30 -7.52
C THR A 66 -2.62 -13.48 -6.70
N LEU A 67 -3.15 -13.21 -5.49
CA LEU A 67 -3.62 -14.22 -4.54
C LEU A 67 -5.16 -14.35 -4.51
N ARG A 68 -5.85 -13.86 -5.53
CA ARG A 68 -7.30 -13.85 -5.56
C ARG A 68 -7.90 -15.26 -5.62
N THR A 69 -8.91 -15.51 -4.81
CA THR A 69 -9.77 -16.70 -4.88
C THR A 69 -11.15 -16.34 -5.44
N ARG A 70 -11.92 -17.33 -5.91
CA ARG A 70 -13.30 -17.11 -6.38
C ARG A 70 -14.23 -16.64 -5.26
N GLY A 71 -13.97 -17.07 -4.02
CA GLY A 71 -14.75 -16.70 -2.83
C GLY A 71 -14.35 -15.35 -2.21
N GLY A 72 -13.40 -14.61 -2.81
CA GLY A 72 -12.83 -13.37 -2.26
C GLY A 72 -11.63 -13.65 -1.36
N TRP A 73 -11.34 -12.72 -0.44
CA TRP A 73 -10.19 -12.83 0.45
C TRP A 73 -10.62 -13.21 1.87
N SER A 74 -9.94 -14.17 2.45
CA SER A 74 -10.04 -14.45 3.89
C SER A 74 -9.32 -13.37 4.70
N THR A 75 -9.64 -13.24 5.98
CA THR A 75 -8.91 -12.37 6.91
C THR A 75 -7.41 -12.69 6.91
N GLY A 76 -7.03 -13.96 6.88
CA GLY A 76 -5.63 -14.36 6.80
C GLY A 76 -4.95 -13.91 5.50
N THR A 77 -5.66 -13.87 4.38
CA THR A 77 -5.12 -13.33 3.12
C THR A 77 -4.92 -11.82 3.23
N LEU A 78 -5.87 -11.08 3.80
CA LEU A 78 -5.73 -9.63 4.00
C LEU A 78 -4.55 -9.30 4.92
N VAL A 79 -4.40 -10.01 6.03
CA VAL A 79 -3.25 -9.85 6.93
C VAL A 79 -1.94 -10.12 6.18
N LEU A 80 -1.86 -11.21 5.41
CA LEU A 80 -0.68 -11.54 4.61
C LEU A 80 -0.34 -10.41 3.62
N LEU A 81 -1.33 -9.86 2.91
CA LEU A 81 -1.13 -8.76 1.97
C LEU A 81 -0.57 -7.51 2.67
N LEU A 82 -1.12 -7.15 3.82
CA LEU A 82 -0.63 -6.02 4.62
C LEU A 82 0.79 -6.28 5.11
N VAL A 83 1.08 -7.47 5.63
CA VAL A 83 2.43 -7.84 6.09
C VAL A 83 3.44 -7.77 4.95
N LEU A 84 3.12 -8.31 3.77
CA LEU A 84 4.01 -8.25 2.61
C LEU A 84 4.27 -6.81 2.15
N THR A 85 3.23 -5.98 2.11
CA THR A 85 3.35 -4.57 1.70
C THR A 85 4.19 -3.78 2.71
N VAL A 86 3.96 -3.96 4.02
CA VAL A 86 4.73 -3.29 5.08
C VAL A 86 6.18 -3.77 5.09
N ALA A 87 6.41 -5.07 4.94
CA ALA A 87 7.77 -5.63 4.88
C ALA A 87 8.55 -5.04 3.68
N TYR A 88 7.87 -4.87 2.55
CA TYR A 88 8.48 -4.20 1.40
C TYR A 88 8.74 -2.72 1.68
N GLY A 89 7.84 -1.98 2.34
CA GLY A 89 8.07 -0.60 2.77
C GLY A 89 9.28 -0.46 3.70
N ILE A 90 9.42 -1.36 4.68
CA ILE A 90 10.62 -1.39 5.54
C ILE A 90 11.88 -1.65 4.71
N THR A 91 11.82 -2.56 3.74
CA THR A 91 12.95 -2.85 2.85
C THR A 91 13.33 -1.62 2.02
N ASP A 92 12.33 -0.88 1.53
CA ASP A 92 12.54 0.36 0.79
C ASP A 92 13.22 1.44 1.66
N GLU A 93 12.76 1.62 2.91
CA GLU A 93 13.38 2.54 3.86
C GLU A 93 14.83 2.15 4.19
N VAL A 94 15.10 0.87 4.39
CA VAL A 94 16.47 0.38 4.59
C VAL A 94 17.33 0.64 3.34
N HIS A 95 16.77 0.46 2.15
CA HIS A 95 17.46 0.78 0.90
C HIS A 95 17.81 2.27 0.80
N GLN A 96 16.93 3.14 1.24
CA GLN A 96 17.17 4.59 1.23
C GLN A 96 18.37 5.01 2.09
N LEU A 97 18.74 4.25 3.14
CA LEU A 97 19.96 4.53 3.94
C LEU A 97 21.25 4.47 3.10
N TRP A 98 21.25 3.73 2.02
CA TRP A 98 22.41 3.63 1.11
C TRP A 98 22.35 4.59 -0.07
N THR A 99 21.27 5.39 -0.18
CA THR A 99 21.11 6.35 -1.26
C THR A 99 21.58 7.74 -0.80
N PRO A 100 22.61 8.34 -1.42
CA PRO A 100 23.11 9.66 -1.03
C PRO A 100 21.98 10.71 -1.01
N GLY A 101 21.89 11.48 0.08
CA GLY A 101 20.89 12.55 0.23
C GLY A 101 19.47 12.04 0.60
N ARG A 102 19.31 10.75 0.92
CA ARG A 102 18.08 10.18 1.48
C ARG A 102 18.29 9.82 2.95
N SER A 103 17.19 9.76 3.68
CA SER A 103 17.16 9.29 5.07
C SER A 103 15.96 8.38 5.24
N ALA A 104 16.13 7.26 5.93
CA ALA A 104 15.00 6.41 6.31
C ALA A 104 14.12 7.10 7.36
N ASP A 105 12.81 7.05 7.17
CA ASP A 105 11.83 7.55 8.14
C ASP A 105 10.71 6.53 8.36
N ALA A 106 10.63 5.97 9.56
CA ALA A 106 9.58 5.02 9.93
C ALA A 106 8.16 5.56 9.68
N LYS A 107 7.99 6.88 9.59
CA LYS A 107 6.70 7.50 9.26
C LYS A 107 6.29 7.25 7.81
N ASP A 108 7.25 7.04 6.91
CA ASP A 108 6.96 6.73 5.52
C ASP A 108 6.40 5.31 5.41
N VAL A 109 6.89 4.36 6.22
CA VAL A 109 6.26 3.03 6.37
C VAL A 109 4.81 3.12 6.85
N CYS A 110 4.48 4.09 7.73
CA CYS A 110 3.09 4.33 8.14
C CYS A 110 2.23 4.82 6.97
N VAL A 111 2.76 5.68 6.11
CA VAL A 111 2.06 6.17 4.90
C VAL A 111 1.84 5.03 3.91
N ASP A 112 2.82 4.16 3.72
CA ASP A 112 2.74 2.96 2.88
C ASP A 112 1.63 2.01 3.37
N PHE A 113 1.60 1.76 4.68
CA PHE A 113 0.54 0.97 5.32
C PHE A 113 -0.85 1.58 5.10
N LEU A 114 -1.00 2.89 5.30
CA LEU A 114 -2.28 3.59 5.07
C LEU A 114 -2.69 3.49 3.60
N GLY A 115 -1.74 3.60 2.66
CA GLY A 115 -1.96 3.39 1.23
C GLY A 115 -2.50 1.99 0.93
N ALA A 116 -1.86 0.97 1.48
CA ALA A 116 -2.29 -0.42 1.33
C ALA A 116 -3.71 -0.65 1.90
N VAL A 117 -3.98 -0.18 3.11
CA VAL A 117 -5.31 -0.31 3.76
C VAL A 117 -6.40 0.39 2.95
N GLY A 118 -6.16 1.64 2.54
CA GLY A 118 -7.13 2.42 1.75
C GLY A 118 -7.43 1.76 0.40
N ALA A 119 -6.39 1.33 -0.30
CA ALA A 119 -6.52 0.69 -1.60
C ALA A 119 -7.22 -0.67 -1.52
N LEU A 120 -6.88 -1.52 -0.53
CA LEU A 120 -7.55 -2.80 -0.31
C LEU A 120 -9.01 -2.63 0.10
N ALA A 121 -9.32 -1.63 0.94
CA ALA A 121 -10.69 -1.32 1.34
C ALA A 121 -11.54 -0.89 0.13
N LEU A 122 -10.98 -0.02 -0.73
CA LEU A 122 -11.63 0.40 -1.97
C LEU A 122 -11.83 -0.77 -2.92
N TRP A 123 -10.77 -1.54 -3.17
CA TRP A 123 -10.77 -2.67 -4.09
C TRP A 123 -11.77 -3.75 -3.70
N TRP A 124 -11.85 -4.06 -2.41
CA TRP A 124 -12.85 -4.99 -1.88
C TRP A 124 -14.28 -4.49 -2.11
N GLY A 125 -14.52 -3.20 -1.94
CA GLY A 125 -15.85 -2.63 -2.13
C GLY A 125 -16.30 -2.58 -3.58
N VAL A 126 -15.38 -2.32 -4.51
CA VAL A 126 -15.68 -2.34 -5.96
C VAL A 126 -16.11 -3.74 -6.41
N ARG A 127 -15.58 -4.79 -5.79
CA ARG A 127 -15.87 -6.19 -6.18
C ARG A 127 -17.05 -6.83 -5.45
N GLY A 128 -17.58 -6.19 -4.41
CA GLY A 128 -18.68 -6.71 -3.61
C GLY A 128 -20.01 -6.01 -3.92
N PRO A 129 -21.12 -6.76 -4.12
CA PRO A 129 -22.42 -6.16 -4.39
C PRO A 129 -22.84 -5.24 -3.23
N GLY A 130 -23.25 -4.02 -3.56
CA GLY A 130 -23.78 -3.02 -2.60
C GLY A 130 -22.78 -2.41 -1.62
N ARG A 131 -21.51 -2.78 -1.67
CA ARG A 131 -20.47 -2.33 -0.72
C ARG A 131 -19.66 -1.13 -1.19
N LEU A 132 -19.85 -0.69 -2.44
CA LEU A 132 -19.05 0.39 -3.03
C LEU A 132 -19.11 1.69 -2.21
N LYS A 133 -20.29 2.12 -1.76
CA LYS A 133 -20.43 3.34 -0.95
C LYS A 133 -19.63 3.27 0.35
N VAL A 134 -19.69 2.12 1.04
CA VAL A 134 -18.95 1.89 2.30
C VAL A 134 -17.44 1.85 2.03
N ALA A 135 -17.03 1.24 0.93
CA ALA A 135 -15.62 1.17 0.54
C ALA A 135 -15.07 2.55 0.18
N LEU A 136 -15.82 3.34 -0.59
CA LEU A 136 -15.45 4.72 -0.90
C LEU A 136 -15.34 5.57 0.36
N ALA A 137 -16.30 5.45 1.30
CA ALA A 137 -16.24 6.17 2.57
C ALA A 137 -15.02 5.78 3.40
N ARG A 138 -14.67 4.48 3.46
CA ARG A 138 -13.48 4.00 4.18
C ARG A 138 -12.19 4.46 3.51
N ALA A 139 -12.07 4.33 2.18
CA ALA A 139 -10.91 4.79 1.44
C ALA A 139 -10.71 6.31 1.57
N PHE A 140 -11.82 7.07 1.53
CA PHE A 140 -11.80 8.51 1.76
C PHE A 140 -11.35 8.85 3.19
N ALA A 141 -11.86 8.16 4.22
CA ALA A 141 -11.44 8.34 5.60
C ALA A 141 -9.94 8.06 5.79
N VAL A 142 -9.42 6.96 5.21
CA VAL A 142 -7.99 6.64 5.23
C VAL A 142 -7.17 7.72 4.52
N GLY A 143 -7.64 8.20 3.36
CA GLY A 143 -7.01 9.30 2.63
C GLY A 143 -6.95 10.59 3.45
N LEU A 144 -8.02 10.94 4.18
CA LEU A 144 -8.04 12.09 5.09
C LEU A 144 -7.05 11.94 6.24
N VAL A 145 -6.96 10.74 6.84
CA VAL A 145 -5.97 10.45 7.90
C VAL A 145 -4.56 10.62 7.35
N MET A 146 -4.26 10.11 6.16
CA MET A 146 -2.96 10.27 5.50
C MET A 146 -2.64 11.75 5.25
N LEU A 147 -3.60 12.52 4.70
CA LEU A 147 -3.40 13.95 4.44
C LEU A 147 -3.16 14.73 5.72
N ALA A 148 -3.94 14.46 6.78
CA ALA A 148 -3.76 15.10 8.09
C ALA A 148 -2.40 14.76 8.70
N PHE A 149 -1.98 13.49 8.61
CA PHE A 149 -0.68 13.05 9.10
C PHE A 149 0.48 13.73 8.36
N ASN A 150 0.43 13.78 7.03
CA ASN A 150 1.46 14.45 6.24
C ASN A 150 1.47 15.96 6.44
N ALA A 151 0.31 16.60 6.58
CA ALA A 151 0.21 18.03 6.89
C ALA A 151 0.80 18.34 8.28
N PHE A 152 0.53 17.51 9.28
CA PHE A 152 1.12 17.62 10.61
C PHE A 152 2.64 17.48 10.57
N ARG A 153 3.17 16.49 9.83
CA ARG A 153 4.63 16.33 9.63
C ARG A 153 5.26 17.57 9.00
N ALA A 154 4.64 18.09 7.94
CA ALA A 154 5.12 19.28 7.24
C ALA A 154 5.13 20.49 8.20
N TRP A 155 4.08 20.68 8.98
CA TRP A 155 4.02 21.76 9.97
C TRP A 155 5.06 21.60 11.11
N ALA A 156 5.22 20.37 11.62
CA ALA A 156 6.18 20.09 12.70
C ALA A 156 7.63 20.31 12.26
N SER A 157 7.96 20.15 10.98
CA SER A 157 9.30 20.38 10.43
C SER A 157 9.65 21.87 10.22
N THR A 158 8.69 22.78 10.40
CA THR A 158 8.91 24.24 10.29
C THR A 158 9.19 24.91 11.62
N ARG A 159 9.17 24.14 12.71
CA ARG A 159 9.47 24.60 14.09
C ARG A 159 10.79 24.09 14.60
#